data_964ed170cad46b1d7b533104b04fb944
#
_entry.id   964ed170cad46b1d7b533104b04fb944
#
_cell.length_a   1.000
_cell.length_b   1.000
_cell.length_c   1.000
_cell.angle_alpha   90.00
_cell.angle_beta   90.00
_cell.angle_gamma   90.00
#
_symmetry.space_group_name_H-M   'P 1'
#
loop_
_entity.id
_entity.type
_entity.pdbx_description
1 polymer ?
#
loop_
_entity_poly.entity_id
_entity_poly.type
_entity_poly.pdbx_seq_one_letter_code
_entity_poly.pdbx_strand_id
1 'polypeptide(L)'
;MPRNKSPQLAETPFNFDRDRPLDALRRRLIELSEPVYRTFVSKLLPGVDNILGVRVPTLRSLARTIARDCGGDFLNAVFDASSPLHNDAESSFNFKRDVFESCEERLVVGFVVAETSLNFDERLDAIAAFVPAIDSWAVCDSFSGSLRIPNSRRNEFWEFLDFCVASERPFEVRFAIVATLNHFLEKNYLDAVFERANQIAARRLGEYYVDMSLAWLVAEAFIRFPDATLNFLERNNFDDFTFNKSLQKIVESRRVDEETKAEIRRLTRPRRARRSAD
;
A
#
# COMPACT_ATOMS: atom_id res chain seq x y z
N MET A 1 -18.95 30.02 -4.53
CA MET A 1 -17.98 28.92 -4.67
C MET A 1 -18.25 28.23 -6.01
N PRO A 2 -17.28 28.05 -6.92
CA PRO A 2 -17.51 27.35 -8.18
C PRO A 2 -17.86 25.91 -7.85
N ARG A 3 -18.94 25.38 -8.43
CA ARG A 3 -19.35 23.98 -8.32
C ARG A 3 -18.22 23.11 -8.83
N ASN A 4 -17.79 22.15 -8.00
CA ASN A 4 -16.77 21.16 -8.29
C ASN A 4 -17.17 20.39 -9.56
N LYS A 5 -16.54 20.67 -10.72
CA LYS A 5 -16.77 19.97 -12.00
C LYS A 5 -16.16 18.56 -12.01
N SER A 6 -15.41 18.21 -10.97
CA SER A 6 -14.58 17.02 -10.88
C SER A 6 -15.32 15.67 -10.96
N PRO A 7 -16.52 15.46 -10.34
CA PRO A 7 -17.16 14.14 -10.38
C PRO A 7 -17.62 13.73 -11.77
N GLN A 8 -18.19 14.66 -12.55
CA GLN A 8 -18.75 14.32 -13.87
C GLN A 8 -17.68 13.92 -14.91
N LEU A 9 -16.51 14.54 -14.88
CA LEU A 9 -15.40 14.21 -15.76
C LEU A 9 -14.84 12.81 -15.47
N ALA A 10 -14.79 12.38 -14.21
CA ALA A 10 -14.31 11.06 -13.84
C ALA A 10 -15.25 9.93 -14.31
N GLU A 11 -16.51 10.24 -14.58
CA GLU A 11 -17.55 9.28 -14.97
C GLU A 11 -17.81 9.23 -16.47
N THR A 12 -17.17 10.11 -17.26
CA THR A 12 -17.29 10.04 -18.75
C THR A 12 -16.58 8.81 -19.28
N PRO A 13 -17.09 8.17 -20.39
CA PRO A 13 -16.49 6.99 -20.98
C PRO A 13 -14.99 7.13 -21.19
N PHE A 14 -14.28 6.07 -20.93
CA PHE A 14 -12.82 6.04 -21.02
C PHE A 14 -12.39 5.19 -22.22
N ASN A 15 -11.63 5.80 -23.12
CA ASN A 15 -11.00 5.13 -24.25
C ASN A 15 -9.49 5.39 -24.20
N PHE A 16 -8.70 4.41 -24.60
CA PHE A 16 -7.24 4.51 -24.60
C PHE A 16 -6.65 3.87 -25.87
N ASP A 17 -5.42 4.26 -26.19
CA ASP A 17 -4.60 3.65 -27.22
C ASP A 17 -3.79 2.51 -26.59
N ARG A 18 -3.82 1.31 -27.19
CA ARG A 18 -3.08 0.14 -26.69
C ARG A 18 -1.57 0.34 -26.72
N ASP A 19 -1.06 1.09 -27.69
CA ASP A 19 0.37 1.37 -27.81
C ASP A 19 0.83 2.42 -26.79
N ARG A 20 -0.11 3.24 -26.27
CA ARG A 20 0.12 4.31 -25.29
C ARG A 20 -0.98 4.34 -24.23
N PRO A 21 -1.08 3.29 -23.43
CA PRO A 21 -2.23 3.10 -22.52
C PRO A 21 -2.38 4.21 -21.47
N LEU A 22 -1.28 4.81 -21.04
CA LEU A 22 -1.30 5.85 -20.00
C LEU A 22 -1.58 7.27 -20.52
N ASP A 23 -1.46 7.54 -21.82
CA ASP A 23 -1.63 8.91 -22.36
C ASP A 23 -3.05 9.45 -22.14
N ALA A 24 -4.07 8.62 -22.32
CA ALA A 24 -5.45 8.99 -22.03
C ALA A 24 -5.69 9.25 -20.53
N LEU A 25 -5.09 8.43 -19.68
CA LEU A 25 -5.14 8.60 -18.23
C LEU A 25 -4.47 9.91 -17.81
N ARG A 26 -3.28 10.19 -18.30
CA ARG A 26 -2.52 11.44 -18.03
C ARG A 26 -3.34 12.68 -18.38
N ARG A 27 -3.90 12.72 -19.59
CA ARG A 27 -4.75 13.86 -20.01
C ARG A 27 -5.93 14.04 -19.04
N ARG A 28 -6.62 12.95 -18.68
CA ARG A 28 -7.76 13.01 -17.77
C ARG A 28 -7.35 13.48 -16.37
N LEU A 29 -6.21 13.04 -15.86
CA LEU A 29 -5.69 13.45 -14.55
C LEU A 29 -5.30 14.92 -14.52
N ILE A 30 -4.71 15.43 -15.61
CA ILE A 30 -4.40 16.87 -15.75
C ILE A 30 -5.67 17.71 -15.71
N GLU A 31 -6.73 17.30 -16.42
CA GLU A 31 -8.03 17.98 -16.40
C GLU A 31 -8.70 18.00 -15.03
N LEU A 32 -8.46 16.96 -14.22
CA LEU A 32 -9.02 16.77 -12.87
C LEU A 32 -8.17 17.40 -11.77
N SER A 33 -6.97 17.90 -12.09
CA SER A 33 -6.03 18.42 -11.11
C SER A 33 -6.50 19.71 -10.45
N GLU A 34 -6.19 19.84 -9.15
CA GLU A 34 -6.51 20.98 -8.31
C GLU A 34 -5.21 21.58 -7.72
N PRO A 35 -4.70 22.74 -8.19
CA PRO A 35 -3.44 23.30 -7.70
C PRO A 35 -3.37 23.52 -6.19
N VAL A 36 -4.48 23.94 -5.57
CA VAL A 36 -4.56 24.14 -4.10
C VAL A 36 -4.43 22.81 -3.37
N TYR A 37 -5.10 21.78 -3.87
CA TYR A 37 -5.02 20.44 -3.28
C TYR A 37 -3.64 19.81 -3.50
N ARG A 38 -3.02 20.03 -4.66
CA ARG A 38 -1.63 19.64 -4.94
C ARG A 38 -0.68 20.17 -3.86
N THR A 39 -0.75 21.46 -3.56
CA THR A 39 0.11 22.09 -2.53
C THR A 39 -0.10 21.47 -1.14
N PHE A 40 -1.32 21.06 -0.81
CA PHE A 40 -1.63 20.38 0.44
C PHE A 40 -1.04 18.97 0.47
N VAL A 41 -1.30 18.16 -0.57
CA VAL A 41 -0.87 16.75 -0.63
C VAL A 41 0.64 16.61 -0.70
N SER A 42 1.35 17.50 -1.42
CA SER A 42 2.82 17.48 -1.51
C SER A 42 3.51 17.57 -0.14
N LYS A 43 2.88 18.24 0.84
CA LYS A 43 3.39 18.29 2.21
C LYS A 43 3.23 16.98 2.98
N LEU A 44 2.27 16.16 2.58
CA LEU A 44 2.01 14.85 3.20
C LEU A 44 2.86 13.73 2.61
N LEU A 45 3.42 13.94 1.41
CA LEU A 45 4.17 12.96 0.64
C LEU A 45 5.60 13.48 0.37
N PRO A 46 6.43 13.68 1.41
CA PRO A 46 7.80 14.13 1.21
C PRO A 46 8.59 13.09 0.39
N GLY A 47 9.34 13.57 -0.61
CA GLY A 47 10.12 12.71 -1.51
C GLY A 47 9.32 12.05 -2.63
N VAL A 48 8.02 12.37 -2.77
CA VAL A 48 7.22 11.97 -3.93
C VAL A 48 7.15 13.13 -4.90
N ASP A 49 7.75 12.93 -6.06
CA ASP A 49 7.72 13.89 -7.16
C ASP A 49 6.43 13.73 -7.99
N ASN A 50 6.14 14.76 -8.82
CA ASN A 50 5.05 14.69 -9.80
C ASN A 50 3.66 14.36 -9.22
N ILE A 51 3.26 15.09 -8.19
CA ILE A 51 1.89 15.07 -7.66
C ILE A 51 1.03 16.05 -8.46
N LEU A 52 -0.07 15.59 -9.04
CA LEU A 52 -1.01 16.40 -9.84
C LEU A 52 -2.04 17.12 -8.97
N GLY A 53 -2.40 16.53 -7.83
CA GLY A 53 -3.39 17.08 -6.90
C GLY A 53 -4.82 16.71 -7.26
N VAL A 54 -5.06 15.46 -7.62
CA VAL A 54 -6.42 14.92 -7.80
C VAL A 54 -6.87 14.20 -6.53
N ARG A 55 -8.10 14.48 -6.09
CA ARG A 55 -8.64 13.90 -4.85
C ARG A 55 -8.89 12.40 -4.98
N VAL A 56 -8.58 11.64 -3.94
CA VAL A 56 -8.73 10.17 -3.91
C VAL A 56 -10.16 9.71 -4.30
N PRO A 57 -11.26 10.32 -3.85
CA PRO A 57 -12.60 9.93 -4.31
C PRO A 57 -12.79 10.07 -5.83
N THR A 58 -12.21 11.10 -6.45
CA THR A 58 -12.23 11.32 -7.90
C THR A 58 -11.39 10.27 -8.62
N LEU A 59 -10.19 9.93 -8.11
CA LEU A 59 -9.36 8.85 -8.64
C LEU A 59 -10.08 7.49 -8.60
N ARG A 60 -10.77 7.19 -7.50
CA ARG A 60 -11.59 5.97 -7.38
C ARG A 60 -12.77 5.94 -8.36
N SER A 61 -13.42 7.09 -8.61
CA SER A 61 -14.49 7.18 -9.60
C SER A 61 -13.95 6.92 -11.01
N LEU A 62 -12.83 7.55 -11.36
CA LEU A 62 -12.15 7.32 -12.63
C LEU A 62 -11.74 5.86 -12.82
N ALA A 63 -11.15 5.25 -11.80
CA ALA A 63 -10.75 3.85 -11.84
C ALA A 63 -11.93 2.90 -12.06
N ARG A 64 -13.07 3.14 -11.41
CA ARG A 64 -14.31 2.36 -11.66
C ARG A 64 -14.81 2.53 -13.10
N THR A 65 -14.72 3.73 -13.66
CA THR A 65 -15.07 3.97 -15.07
C THR A 65 -14.16 3.17 -15.99
N ILE A 66 -12.84 3.21 -15.79
CA ILE A 66 -11.88 2.44 -16.59
C ILE A 66 -12.13 0.93 -16.42
N ALA A 67 -12.30 0.45 -15.19
CA ALA A 67 -12.55 -0.97 -14.90
C ALA A 67 -13.82 -1.50 -15.58
N ARG A 68 -14.88 -0.68 -15.62
CA ARG A 68 -16.13 -1.02 -16.29
C ARG A 68 -16.01 -1.01 -17.82
N ASP A 69 -15.36 0.00 -18.38
CA ASP A 69 -15.37 0.25 -19.83
C ASP A 69 -14.33 -0.61 -20.57
N CYS A 70 -13.15 -0.82 -19.97
CA CYS A 70 -12.04 -1.50 -20.65
C CYS A 70 -11.00 -2.12 -19.68
N GLY A 71 -11.35 -2.41 -18.43
CA GLY A 71 -10.38 -2.73 -17.35
C GLY A 71 -9.35 -3.80 -17.70
N GLY A 72 -9.76 -4.97 -18.22
CA GLY A 72 -8.84 -6.05 -18.59
C GLY A 72 -7.88 -5.64 -19.71
N ASP A 73 -8.40 -5.06 -20.80
CA ASP A 73 -7.59 -4.60 -21.94
C ASP A 73 -6.61 -3.49 -21.53
N PHE A 74 -7.07 -2.57 -20.69
CA PHE A 74 -6.23 -1.48 -20.16
C PHE A 74 -5.08 -2.02 -19.30
N LEU A 75 -5.37 -2.93 -18.36
CA LEU A 75 -4.34 -3.52 -17.50
C LEU A 75 -3.31 -4.31 -18.31
N ASN A 76 -3.77 -5.14 -19.27
CA ASN A 76 -2.89 -5.87 -20.16
C ASN A 76 -1.96 -4.90 -20.93
N ALA A 77 -2.51 -3.86 -21.54
CA ALA A 77 -1.70 -2.88 -22.26
C ALA A 77 -0.68 -2.13 -21.35
N VAL A 78 -1.08 -1.77 -20.11
CA VAL A 78 -0.19 -1.11 -19.15
C VAL A 78 0.94 -2.06 -18.72
N PHE A 79 0.64 -3.31 -18.43
CA PHE A 79 1.63 -4.27 -17.96
C PHE A 79 2.51 -4.80 -19.09
N ASP A 80 1.99 -4.99 -20.31
CA ASP A 80 2.77 -5.34 -21.50
C ASP A 80 3.75 -4.21 -21.87
N ALA A 81 3.29 -2.96 -21.86
CA ALA A 81 4.14 -1.80 -22.13
C ALA A 81 5.25 -1.61 -21.08
N SER A 82 5.07 -2.14 -19.88
CA SER A 82 6.05 -2.09 -18.79
C SER A 82 7.00 -3.28 -18.76
N SER A 83 6.70 -4.36 -19.51
CA SER A 83 7.55 -5.56 -19.60
C SER A 83 8.78 -5.28 -20.47
N PRO A 84 10.00 -5.58 -20.02
CA PRO A 84 11.13 -5.65 -20.94
C PRO A 84 10.89 -6.80 -21.92
N LEU A 85 10.96 -6.51 -23.23
CA LEU A 85 10.93 -7.53 -24.28
C LEU A 85 11.80 -8.74 -23.88
N HIS A 86 11.13 -9.88 -23.73
CA HIS A 86 11.66 -11.25 -23.71
C HIS A 86 13.19 -11.35 -23.73
N ASN A 87 13.80 -11.60 -22.59
CA ASN A 87 14.94 -12.50 -22.40
C ASN A 87 15.54 -12.26 -21.02
N ASP A 88 15.13 -13.09 -20.07
CA ASP A 88 15.98 -13.67 -19.03
C ASP A 88 15.08 -14.28 -17.94
N ALA A 89 15.18 -15.60 -17.85
CA ALA A 89 14.35 -16.46 -17.00
C ALA A 89 14.62 -16.34 -15.48
N GLU A 90 15.35 -15.31 -15.03
CA GLU A 90 15.76 -15.17 -13.62
C GLU A 90 15.16 -13.96 -12.86
N SER A 91 14.30 -13.15 -13.47
CA SER A 91 13.70 -12.00 -12.77
C SER A 91 12.22 -11.89 -13.07
N SER A 92 11.41 -12.60 -12.28
CA SER A 92 9.97 -12.62 -12.40
C SER A 92 9.26 -11.30 -12.01
N PHE A 93 9.99 -10.20 -11.80
CA PHE A 93 9.45 -8.90 -11.38
C PHE A 93 10.20 -7.70 -11.99
N ASN A 94 10.47 -7.70 -13.30
CA ASN A 94 11.09 -6.55 -13.98
C ASN A 94 10.03 -5.56 -14.53
N PHE A 95 9.18 -5.06 -13.66
CA PHE A 95 8.30 -3.94 -14.02
C PHE A 95 9.14 -2.66 -14.18
N LYS A 96 9.05 -1.98 -15.33
CA LYS A 96 9.66 -0.65 -15.50
C LYS A 96 8.85 0.35 -14.68
N ARG A 97 9.35 0.74 -13.51
CA ARG A 97 8.75 1.76 -12.64
C ARG A 97 8.54 3.10 -13.34
N ASP A 98 9.37 3.38 -14.33
CA ASP A 98 9.46 4.68 -15.02
C ASP A 98 8.32 4.91 -16.02
N VAL A 99 7.41 3.94 -16.22
CA VAL A 99 6.23 4.16 -17.07
C VAL A 99 5.22 5.12 -16.44
N PHE A 100 5.17 5.20 -15.11
CA PHE A 100 4.29 6.10 -14.38
C PHE A 100 4.97 7.45 -14.12
N GLU A 101 4.35 8.53 -14.57
CA GLU A 101 4.85 9.88 -14.41
C GLU A 101 4.36 10.57 -13.13
N SER A 102 3.24 10.10 -12.54
CA SER A 102 2.66 10.71 -11.34
C SER A 102 2.19 9.70 -10.30
N CYS A 103 2.07 10.16 -9.06
CA CYS A 103 1.49 9.41 -7.95
C CYS A 103 0.03 8.99 -8.27
N GLU A 104 -0.72 9.89 -8.90
CA GLU A 104 -2.12 9.66 -9.25
C GLU A 104 -2.30 8.60 -10.34
N GLU A 105 -1.37 8.48 -11.30
CA GLU A 105 -1.38 7.37 -12.26
C GLU A 105 -1.28 6.03 -11.54
N ARG A 106 -0.32 5.90 -10.61
CA ARG A 106 -0.17 4.68 -9.78
C ARG A 106 -1.42 4.39 -8.97
N LEU A 107 -1.99 5.41 -8.33
CA LEU A 107 -3.24 5.24 -7.57
C LEU A 107 -4.39 4.74 -8.44
N VAL A 108 -4.60 5.32 -9.63
CA VAL A 108 -5.68 4.89 -10.53
C VAL A 108 -5.43 3.48 -11.04
N VAL A 109 -4.23 3.15 -11.50
CA VAL A 109 -3.93 1.79 -11.98
C VAL A 109 -4.11 0.76 -10.86
N GLY A 110 -3.63 1.04 -9.65
CA GLY A 110 -3.89 0.18 -8.49
C GLY A 110 -5.38 -0.01 -8.19
N PHE A 111 -6.17 1.06 -8.28
CA PHE A 111 -7.62 0.96 -8.12
C PHE A 111 -8.28 0.18 -9.28
N VAL A 112 -7.80 0.33 -10.52
CA VAL A 112 -8.29 -0.47 -11.66
C VAL A 112 -8.00 -1.96 -11.44
N VAL A 113 -6.81 -2.33 -10.96
CA VAL A 113 -6.49 -3.72 -10.56
C VAL A 113 -7.50 -4.25 -9.54
N ALA A 114 -7.86 -3.42 -8.54
CA ALA A 114 -8.80 -3.83 -7.50
C ALA A 114 -10.26 -3.93 -7.97
N GLU A 115 -10.69 -3.07 -8.90
CA GLU A 115 -12.10 -2.92 -9.32
C GLU A 115 -12.45 -3.74 -10.58
N THR A 116 -11.47 -4.08 -11.45
CA THR A 116 -11.73 -4.84 -12.69
C THR A 116 -12.27 -6.23 -12.36
N SER A 117 -13.25 -6.68 -13.15
CA SER A 117 -13.81 -8.03 -13.01
C SER A 117 -12.84 -9.08 -13.56
N LEU A 118 -11.95 -9.55 -12.69
CA LEU A 118 -10.96 -10.60 -12.94
C LEU A 118 -11.27 -11.81 -12.06
N ASN A 119 -10.95 -13.02 -12.54
CA ASN A 119 -10.88 -14.16 -11.63
C ASN A 119 -9.72 -13.97 -10.65
N PHE A 120 -9.58 -14.85 -9.65
CA PHE A 120 -8.59 -14.62 -8.60
C PHE A 120 -7.15 -14.74 -9.10
N ASP A 121 -6.87 -15.69 -9.99
CA ASP A 121 -5.51 -15.91 -10.51
C ASP A 121 -5.06 -14.73 -11.37
N GLU A 122 -5.91 -14.28 -12.30
CA GLU A 122 -5.69 -13.06 -13.09
C GLU A 122 -5.50 -11.82 -12.19
N ARG A 123 -6.26 -11.73 -11.11
CA ARG A 123 -6.11 -10.63 -10.14
C ARG A 123 -4.79 -10.72 -9.39
N LEU A 124 -4.36 -11.92 -9.00
CA LEU A 124 -3.10 -12.13 -8.30
C LEU A 124 -1.92 -11.78 -9.21
N ASP A 125 -1.99 -12.16 -10.49
CA ASP A 125 -1.00 -11.77 -11.51
C ASP A 125 -0.95 -10.24 -11.68
N ALA A 126 -2.12 -9.58 -11.76
CA ALA A 126 -2.19 -8.13 -11.86
C ALA A 126 -1.66 -7.42 -10.59
N ILE A 127 -1.90 -7.98 -9.39
CA ILE A 127 -1.31 -7.50 -8.14
C ILE A 127 0.21 -7.65 -8.19
N ALA A 128 0.71 -8.82 -8.58
CA ALA A 128 2.14 -9.11 -8.69
C ALA A 128 2.84 -8.17 -9.68
N ALA A 129 2.20 -7.89 -10.82
CA ALA A 129 2.70 -6.94 -11.80
C ALA A 129 2.70 -5.49 -11.28
N PHE A 130 1.74 -5.11 -10.44
CA PHE A 130 1.61 -3.74 -9.94
C PHE A 130 2.47 -3.44 -8.71
N VAL A 131 2.66 -4.39 -7.79
CA VAL A 131 3.37 -4.20 -6.51
C VAL A 131 4.75 -3.54 -6.69
N PRO A 132 5.58 -3.90 -7.69
CA PRO A 132 6.86 -3.24 -7.93
C PRO A 132 6.78 -1.75 -8.29
N ALA A 133 5.61 -1.27 -8.75
CA ALA A 133 5.41 0.14 -9.08
C ALA A 133 5.07 1.02 -7.86
N ILE A 134 4.83 0.42 -6.70
CA ILE A 134 4.52 1.14 -5.46
C ILE A 134 5.78 1.89 -5.00
N ASP A 135 5.67 3.22 -4.85
CA ASP A 135 6.77 4.11 -4.49
C ASP A 135 6.47 5.00 -3.27
N SER A 136 5.26 4.93 -2.75
CA SER A 136 4.82 5.76 -1.64
C SER A 136 3.82 5.05 -0.74
N TRP A 137 3.74 5.50 0.52
CA TRP A 137 2.74 4.99 1.45
C TRP A 137 1.31 5.24 0.97
N ALA A 138 1.06 6.35 0.27
CA ALA A 138 -0.28 6.68 -0.24
C ALA A 138 -0.75 5.68 -1.29
N VAL A 139 0.11 5.28 -2.22
CA VAL A 139 -0.18 4.25 -3.22
C VAL A 139 -0.34 2.89 -2.55
N CYS A 140 0.61 2.50 -1.70
CA CYS A 140 0.63 1.22 -0.99
C CYS A 140 -0.66 0.99 -0.17
N ASP A 141 -0.97 1.91 0.72
CA ASP A 141 -2.06 1.75 1.69
C ASP A 141 -3.43 1.84 1.00
N SER A 142 -3.56 2.76 0.02
CA SER A 142 -4.77 2.91 -0.77
C SER A 142 -5.06 1.70 -1.66
N PHE A 143 -4.05 1.14 -2.29
CA PHE A 143 -4.15 -0.07 -3.11
C PHE A 143 -4.50 -1.28 -2.26
N SER A 144 -3.70 -1.58 -1.23
CA SER A 144 -3.94 -2.70 -0.32
C SER A 144 -5.35 -2.68 0.29
N GLY A 145 -5.80 -1.50 0.75
CA GLY A 145 -7.14 -1.34 1.34
C GLY A 145 -8.29 -1.44 0.32
N SER A 146 -7.99 -1.45 -0.99
CA SER A 146 -9.00 -1.60 -2.06
C SER A 146 -9.15 -3.05 -2.52
N LEU A 147 -8.19 -3.92 -2.23
CA LEU A 147 -8.21 -5.32 -2.61
C LEU A 147 -9.35 -6.07 -1.91
N ARG A 148 -9.95 -7.02 -2.62
CA ARG A 148 -10.94 -7.96 -2.08
C ARG A 148 -10.43 -9.37 -2.29
N ILE A 149 -10.05 -10.02 -1.19
CA ILE A 149 -9.49 -11.37 -1.19
C ILE A 149 -10.58 -12.35 -0.75
N PRO A 150 -11.03 -13.28 -1.62
CA PRO A 150 -11.99 -14.30 -1.25
C PRO A 150 -11.47 -15.19 -0.10
N ASN A 151 -12.32 -15.56 0.83
CA ASN A 151 -11.93 -16.41 1.96
C ASN A 151 -11.32 -17.75 1.51
N SER A 152 -11.83 -18.33 0.41
CA SER A 152 -11.33 -19.57 -0.17
C SER A 152 -9.92 -19.49 -0.77
N ARG A 153 -9.43 -18.29 -1.02
CA ARG A 153 -8.14 -18.03 -1.68
C ARG A 153 -7.14 -17.28 -0.78
N ARG A 154 -7.44 -17.18 0.53
CA ARG A 154 -6.59 -16.45 1.49
C ARG A 154 -5.21 -17.07 1.66
N ASN A 155 -5.10 -18.40 1.62
CA ASN A 155 -3.81 -19.08 1.77
C ASN A 155 -2.87 -18.73 0.60
N GLU A 156 -3.38 -18.74 -0.63
CA GLU A 156 -2.61 -18.39 -1.81
C GLU A 156 -2.15 -16.92 -1.76
N PHE A 157 -3.03 -16.03 -1.30
CA PHE A 157 -2.65 -14.63 -1.10
C PHE A 157 -1.62 -14.47 0.03
N TRP A 158 -1.72 -15.26 1.10
CA TRP A 158 -0.71 -15.30 2.16
C TRP A 158 0.66 -15.72 1.65
N GLU A 159 0.72 -16.80 0.86
CA GLU A 159 1.95 -17.27 0.21
C GLU A 159 2.54 -16.22 -0.74
N PHE A 160 1.70 -15.54 -1.52
CA PHE A 160 2.16 -14.41 -2.35
C PHE A 160 2.78 -13.29 -1.50
N LEU A 161 2.21 -12.97 -0.34
CA LEU A 161 2.78 -11.96 0.55
C LEU A 161 4.16 -12.37 1.10
N ASP A 162 4.49 -13.66 1.21
CA ASP A 162 5.81 -14.13 1.64
C ASP A 162 6.90 -13.73 0.64
N PHE A 163 6.61 -13.71 -0.68
CA PHE A 163 7.53 -13.16 -1.69
C PHE A 163 7.77 -11.66 -1.48
N CYS A 164 6.72 -10.91 -1.18
CA CYS A 164 6.84 -9.48 -0.89
C CYS A 164 7.63 -9.23 0.42
N VAL A 165 7.46 -10.07 1.43
CA VAL A 165 8.22 -10.03 2.69
C VAL A 165 9.72 -10.25 2.43
N ALA A 166 10.08 -11.14 1.52
CA ALA A 166 11.46 -11.47 1.19
C ALA A 166 12.17 -10.39 0.33
N SER A 167 11.41 -9.45 -0.25
CA SER A 167 11.95 -8.41 -1.13
C SER A 167 12.92 -7.46 -0.42
N GLU A 168 13.93 -6.98 -1.15
CA GLU A 168 14.82 -5.89 -0.71
C GLU A 168 14.22 -4.49 -0.93
N ARG A 169 13.04 -4.40 -1.54
CA ARG A 169 12.37 -3.14 -1.86
C ARG A 169 11.41 -2.73 -0.74
N PRO A 170 11.63 -1.57 -0.10
CA PRO A 170 10.88 -1.19 1.10
C PRO A 170 9.36 -1.15 0.92
N PHE A 171 8.87 -0.69 -0.25
CA PHE A 171 7.43 -0.60 -0.48
C PHE A 171 6.77 -1.93 -0.82
N GLU A 172 7.50 -2.92 -1.32
CA GLU A 172 7.00 -4.30 -1.47
C GLU A 172 6.84 -4.95 -0.09
N VAL A 173 7.83 -4.77 0.80
CA VAL A 173 7.73 -5.21 2.21
C VAL A 173 6.59 -4.48 2.94
N ARG A 174 6.47 -3.15 2.74
CA ARG A 174 5.34 -2.38 3.28
C ARG A 174 4.00 -2.92 2.80
N PHE A 175 3.89 -3.22 1.49
CA PHE A 175 2.66 -3.80 0.93
C PHE A 175 2.30 -5.10 1.64
N ALA A 176 3.26 -6.01 1.86
CA ALA A 176 3.01 -7.24 2.61
C ALA A 176 2.49 -7.00 4.02
N ILE A 177 3.06 -6.01 4.75
CA ILE A 177 2.62 -5.66 6.11
C ILE A 177 1.20 -5.08 6.08
N VAL A 178 0.93 -4.13 5.18
CA VAL A 178 -0.37 -3.45 5.11
C VAL A 178 -1.46 -4.40 4.60
N ALA A 179 -1.14 -5.28 3.65
CA ALA A 179 -2.05 -6.33 3.19
C ALA A 179 -2.35 -7.35 4.31
N THR A 180 -1.33 -7.73 5.11
CA THR A 180 -1.52 -8.57 6.30
C THR A 180 -2.46 -7.89 7.31
N LEU A 181 -2.27 -6.59 7.57
CA LEU A 181 -3.14 -5.79 8.45
C LEU A 181 -4.59 -5.76 7.95
N ASN A 182 -4.79 -5.56 6.65
CA ASN A 182 -6.13 -5.39 6.06
C ASN A 182 -6.90 -6.70 5.95
N HIS A 183 -6.21 -7.82 5.68
CA HIS A 183 -6.86 -9.07 5.28
C HIS A 183 -6.68 -10.22 6.27
N PHE A 184 -5.71 -10.18 7.18
CA PHE A 184 -5.36 -11.30 8.05
C PHE A 184 -5.34 -10.97 9.54
N LEU A 185 -5.68 -9.76 9.94
CA LEU A 185 -5.69 -9.39 11.37
C LEU A 185 -6.95 -9.95 12.05
N GLU A 186 -6.99 -11.26 12.20
CA GLU A 186 -8.06 -12.07 12.77
C GLU A 186 -7.48 -13.10 13.72
N LYS A 187 -8.29 -13.62 14.65
CA LYS A 187 -7.85 -14.54 15.71
C LYS A 187 -7.08 -15.75 15.17
N ASN A 188 -7.56 -16.34 14.07
CA ASN A 188 -6.98 -17.55 13.49
C ASN A 188 -5.62 -17.34 12.82
N TYR A 189 -5.29 -16.10 12.45
CA TYR A 189 -4.03 -15.73 11.81
C TYR A 189 -3.08 -14.98 12.74
N LEU A 190 -3.51 -14.63 13.96
CA LEU A 190 -2.81 -13.67 14.82
C LEU A 190 -1.36 -14.10 15.12
N ASP A 191 -1.13 -15.36 15.45
CA ASP A 191 0.21 -15.89 15.73
C ASP A 191 1.10 -15.81 14.48
N ALA A 192 0.57 -16.17 13.30
CA ALA A 192 1.29 -16.06 12.04
C ALA A 192 1.57 -14.60 11.65
N VAL A 193 0.65 -13.67 11.96
CA VAL A 193 0.83 -12.23 11.76
C VAL A 193 1.97 -11.70 12.62
N PHE A 194 2.04 -12.09 13.89
CA PHE A 194 3.12 -11.69 14.80
C PHE A 194 4.46 -12.30 14.40
N GLU A 195 4.47 -13.56 13.97
CA GLU A 195 5.67 -14.22 13.47
C GLU A 195 6.20 -13.51 12.22
N ARG A 196 5.35 -13.19 11.24
CA ARG A 196 5.73 -12.40 10.06
C ARG A 196 6.29 -11.02 10.46
N ALA A 197 5.67 -10.33 11.42
CA ALA A 197 6.17 -9.06 11.92
C ALA A 197 7.57 -9.19 12.53
N ASN A 198 7.83 -10.25 13.30
CA ASN A 198 9.15 -10.54 13.86
C ASN A 198 10.20 -10.88 12.78
N GLN A 199 9.83 -11.66 11.77
CA GLN A 199 10.71 -11.99 10.64
C GLN A 199 11.13 -10.74 9.89
N ILE A 200 10.19 -9.84 9.57
CA ILE A 200 10.50 -8.57 8.91
C ILE A 200 11.41 -7.71 9.79
N ALA A 201 11.08 -7.58 11.07
CA ALA A 201 11.88 -6.78 11.99
C ALA A 201 13.31 -7.32 12.17
N ALA A 202 13.49 -8.65 12.15
CA ALA A 202 14.80 -9.31 12.26
C ALA A 202 15.73 -8.99 11.07
N ARG A 203 15.18 -8.66 9.90
CA ARG A 203 15.95 -8.27 8.71
C ARG A 203 16.68 -6.92 8.88
N ARG A 204 16.27 -6.08 9.80
CA ARG A 204 16.91 -4.77 10.11
C ARG A 204 17.07 -3.88 8.88
N LEU A 205 16.07 -3.80 8.03
CA LEU A 205 16.11 -3.02 6.80
C LEU A 205 16.43 -1.53 7.02
N GLY A 206 16.10 -0.98 8.19
CA GLY A 206 16.35 0.42 8.52
C GLY A 206 15.46 1.42 7.77
N GLU A 207 14.41 0.93 7.14
CA GLU A 207 13.52 1.68 6.27
C GLU A 207 12.34 2.27 7.04
N TYR A 208 12.28 3.59 7.11
CA TYR A 208 11.26 4.32 7.88
C TYR A 208 9.83 3.87 7.59
N TYR A 209 9.47 3.68 6.31
CA TYR A 209 8.10 3.32 5.93
C TYR A 209 7.76 1.87 6.23
N VAL A 210 8.73 0.97 6.30
CA VAL A 210 8.56 -0.40 6.78
C VAL A 210 8.32 -0.40 8.30
N ASP A 211 9.19 0.28 9.06
CA ASP A 211 9.08 0.40 10.52
C ASP A 211 7.72 1.00 10.93
N MET A 212 7.29 2.05 10.23
CA MET A 212 5.99 2.69 10.48
C MET A 212 4.80 1.81 10.17
N SER A 213 4.89 0.91 9.18
CA SER A 213 3.83 -0.06 8.89
C SER A 213 3.77 -1.19 9.91
N LEU A 214 4.91 -1.67 10.40
CA LEU A 214 4.97 -2.61 11.53
C LEU A 214 4.33 -1.99 12.78
N ALA A 215 4.69 -0.74 13.09
CA ALA A 215 4.10 -0.03 14.21
C ALA A 215 2.57 0.14 14.07
N TRP A 216 2.07 0.36 12.86
CA TRP A 216 0.63 0.43 12.60
C TRP A 216 -0.04 -0.93 12.74
N LEU A 217 0.55 -1.99 12.21
CA LEU A 217 0.07 -3.37 12.37
C LEU A 217 -0.12 -3.73 13.84
N VAL A 218 0.89 -3.46 14.68
CA VAL A 218 0.84 -3.72 16.12
C VAL A 218 -0.25 -2.90 16.81
N ALA A 219 -0.40 -1.62 16.45
CA ALA A 219 -1.45 -0.79 17.03
C ALA A 219 -2.86 -1.29 16.68
N GLU A 220 -3.10 -1.70 15.45
CA GLU A 220 -4.38 -2.30 15.05
C GLU A 220 -4.60 -3.68 15.69
N ALA A 221 -3.53 -4.47 15.86
CA ALA A 221 -3.58 -5.74 16.59
C ALA A 221 -3.96 -5.50 18.05
N PHE A 222 -3.34 -4.53 18.72
CA PHE A 222 -3.65 -4.18 20.10
C PHE A 222 -5.13 -3.80 20.30
N ILE A 223 -5.68 -3.00 19.39
CA ILE A 223 -7.08 -2.57 19.49
C ILE A 223 -8.06 -3.74 19.40
N ARG A 224 -7.70 -4.79 18.66
CA ARG A 224 -8.56 -5.98 18.46
C ARG A 224 -8.25 -7.09 19.45
N PHE A 225 -7.00 -7.25 19.84
CA PHE A 225 -6.47 -8.38 20.61
C PHE A 225 -5.42 -7.88 21.64
N PRO A 226 -5.84 -7.08 22.66
CA PRO A 226 -4.92 -6.40 23.56
C PRO A 226 -3.96 -7.37 24.28
N ASP A 227 -4.48 -8.41 24.91
CA ASP A 227 -3.67 -9.36 25.70
C ASP A 227 -2.63 -10.10 24.85
N ALA A 228 -3.04 -10.59 23.69
CA ALA A 228 -2.12 -11.27 22.77
C ALA A 228 -1.04 -10.31 22.23
N THR A 229 -1.41 -9.04 22.00
CA THR A 229 -0.45 -8.03 21.52
C THR A 229 0.52 -7.62 22.64
N LEU A 230 0.09 -7.50 23.87
CA LEU A 230 0.99 -7.28 25.02
C LEU A 230 2.01 -8.42 25.16
N ASN A 231 1.55 -9.67 25.10
CA ASN A 231 2.43 -10.83 25.12
C ASN A 231 3.44 -10.83 23.96
N PHE A 232 3.01 -10.40 22.77
CA PHE A 232 3.92 -10.22 21.63
C PHE A 232 4.94 -9.11 21.89
N LEU A 233 4.52 -7.96 22.43
CA LEU A 233 5.40 -6.82 22.75
C LEU A 233 6.48 -7.16 23.78
N GLU A 234 6.29 -8.15 24.65
CA GLU A 234 7.32 -8.65 25.57
C GLU A 234 8.44 -9.44 24.89
N ARG A 235 8.15 -10.07 23.73
CA ARG A 235 9.03 -11.08 23.09
C ARG A 235 9.40 -10.73 21.64
N ASN A 236 9.04 -9.51 21.16
CA ASN A 236 9.26 -9.12 19.78
C ASN A 236 10.74 -8.81 19.46
N ASN A 237 11.08 -8.86 18.17
CA ASN A 237 12.40 -8.55 17.62
C ASN A 237 12.55 -7.09 17.17
N PHE A 238 11.61 -6.20 17.51
CA PHE A 238 11.64 -4.81 17.08
C PHE A 238 12.82 -4.05 17.67
N ASP A 239 13.38 -3.13 16.89
CA ASP A 239 14.28 -2.12 17.41
C ASP A 239 13.51 -1.10 18.29
N ASP A 240 14.24 -0.27 19.04
CA ASP A 240 13.63 0.69 19.96
C ASP A 240 12.77 1.73 19.22
N PHE A 241 13.09 2.04 17.96
CA PHE A 241 12.29 2.98 17.16
C PHE A 241 10.93 2.37 16.81
N THR A 242 10.91 1.20 16.18
CA THR A 242 9.69 0.49 15.75
C THR A 242 8.82 0.13 16.96
N PHE A 243 9.45 -0.33 18.05
CA PHE A 243 8.76 -0.61 19.31
C PHE A 243 8.05 0.63 19.87
N ASN A 244 8.80 1.73 20.06
CA ASN A 244 8.23 2.96 20.63
C ASN A 244 7.19 3.59 19.68
N LYS A 245 7.34 3.45 18.37
CA LYS A 245 6.33 3.88 17.40
C LYS A 245 5.05 3.06 17.49
N SER A 246 5.15 1.75 17.77
CA SER A 246 3.97 0.90 18.04
C SER A 246 3.20 1.41 19.25
N LEU A 247 3.88 1.64 20.36
CA LEU A 247 3.26 2.21 21.57
C LEU A 247 2.66 3.59 21.32
N GLN A 248 3.37 4.46 20.60
CA GLN A 248 2.88 5.79 20.24
C GLN A 248 1.55 5.70 19.45
N LYS A 249 1.48 4.83 18.44
CA LYS A 249 0.26 4.65 17.64
C LYS A 249 -0.91 4.07 18.44
N ILE A 250 -0.64 3.20 19.41
CA ILE A 250 -1.67 2.71 20.35
C ILE A 250 -2.22 3.89 21.17
N VAL A 251 -1.34 4.71 21.74
CA VAL A 251 -1.71 5.87 22.56
C VAL A 251 -2.45 6.96 21.75
N GLU A 252 -2.10 7.15 20.49
CA GLU A 252 -2.79 8.09 19.58
C GLU A 252 -4.19 7.64 19.19
N SER A 253 -4.52 6.37 19.36
CA SER A 253 -5.82 5.83 18.97
C SER A 253 -6.94 6.34 19.89
N ARG A 254 -8.05 6.79 19.28
CA ARG A 254 -9.27 7.15 20.00
C ARG A 254 -10.06 5.94 20.47
N ARG A 255 -9.69 4.74 20.06
CA ARG A 255 -10.33 3.46 20.43
C ARG A 255 -9.75 2.86 21.71
N VAL A 256 -8.71 3.45 22.28
CA VAL A 256 -8.06 3.04 23.52
C VAL A 256 -8.37 4.06 24.61
N ASP A 257 -8.78 3.59 25.78
CA ASP A 257 -9.09 4.45 26.94
C ASP A 257 -7.82 5.02 27.60
N GLU A 258 -7.96 6.05 28.44
CA GLU A 258 -6.83 6.78 29.01
C GLU A 258 -6.07 5.97 30.08
N GLU A 259 -6.72 5.04 30.78
CA GLU A 259 -6.06 4.17 31.74
C GLU A 259 -5.10 3.22 31.05
N THR A 260 -5.59 2.51 30.02
CA THR A 260 -4.78 1.66 29.13
C THR A 260 -3.64 2.45 28.48
N LYS A 261 -3.90 3.67 27.99
CA LYS A 261 -2.84 4.53 27.44
C LYS A 261 -1.75 4.88 28.45
N ALA A 262 -2.12 5.09 29.72
CA ALA A 262 -1.16 5.36 30.77
C ALA A 262 -0.26 4.14 31.03
N GLU A 263 -0.79 2.94 30.98
CA GLU A 263 -0.02 1.69 31.09
C GLU A 263 0.93 1.51 29.89
N ILE A 264 0.43 1.69 28.68
CA ILE A 264 1.22 1.58 27.44
C ILE A 264 2.40 2.57 27.44
N ARG A 265 2.21 3.82 27.92
CA ARG A 265 3.31 4.80 28.02
C ARG A 265 4.45 4.33 28.93
N ARG A 266 4.19 3.52 29.96
CA ARG A 266 5.22 2.97 30.88
C ARG A 266 6.13 1.94 30.23
N LEU A 267 5.70 1.32 29.11
CA LEU A 267 6.47 0.33 28.36
C LEU A 267 7.54 0.95 27.46
N THR A 268 7.57 2.28 27.32
CA THR A 268 8.48 2.98 26.40
C THR A 268 9.94 2.66 26.70
N ARG A 269 10.68 2.19 25.70
CA ARG A 269 12.12 1.92 25.78
C ARG A 269 12.92 3.22 25.67
N PRO A 270 14.04 3.36 26.41
CA PRO A 270 14.92 4.53 26.25
C PRO A 270 15.47 4.56 24.83
N ARG A 271 15.48 5.75 24.22
CA ARG A 271 16.05 5.94 22.87
C ARG A 271 17.56 5.67 22.90
N ARG A 272 18.00 4.56 22.33
CA ARG A 272 19.40 4.38 21.94
C ARG A 272 19.61 5.10 20.61
N ALA A 273 20.70 5.89 20.50
CA ALA A 273 21.07 6.51 19.23
C ALA A 273 21.14 5.43 18.13
N ARG A 274 20.47 5.64 16.97
CA ARG A 274 20.72 4.79 15.80
C ARG A 274 22.23 4.85 15.51
N ARG A 275 22.93 3.73 15.62
CA ARG A 275 24.28 3.64 15.05
C ARG A 275 24.09 3.83 13.55
N SER A 276 24.62 4.94 12.99
CA SER A 276 24.84 5.07 11.57
C SER A 276 25.61 3.83 11.13
N ALA A 277 25.05 3.05 10.23
CA ALA A 277 25.84 2.07 9.49
C ALA A 277 26.82 2.89 8.64
N ASP A 278 28.10 2.84 9.02
CA ASP A 278 29.23 3.33 8.23
C ASP A 278 29.40 2.44 6.99
#